data_6e950e07194248c4149818b4d91e13c9
#
_entry.id   6e950e07194248c4149818b4d91e13c9
#
_cell.length_a   1.000
_cell.length_b   1.000
_cell.length_c   1.000
_cell.angle_alpha   90.00
_cell.angle_beta   90.00
_cell.angle_gamma   90.00
#
_symmetry.space_group_name_H-M   'P 1'
#
loop_
_entity.id
_entity.type
_entity.pdbx_description
1 polymer ?
#
loop_
_entity_poly.entity_id
_entity_poly.type
_entity_poly.pdbx_seq_one_letter_code
_entity_poly.pdbx_strand_id
1 'polypeptide(L)'
;MKTKMLSVALLLIGTIGVAQKMDKKYKSIEVEIEINAPAEKVWKAMVKDYGAISNWSPYIYAANYENGSLEGVEGAERKCDLNENGSRWVHERIASIDDRKMEMRNIILDGAKFPLDKENTQAYYRVKDNGNGTSKASYLMEFRGKPAIMTGMMKGSFKKSLENNLKGLKHYVETGEEVTPANERIKDIKDLYTVNHISK
;
A
#
# COMPACT_ATOMS: atom_id res chain seq x y z
N MET A 1 -58.75 -39.19 37.23
CA MET A 1 -57.47 -39.16 36.47
C MET A 1 -57.23 -37.73 36.08
N LYS A 2 -56.20 -37.08 36.67
CA LYS A 2 -55.87 -35.66 36.40
C LYS A 2 -54.71 -35.60 35.41
N THR A 3 -54.99 -35.13 34.18
CA THR A 3 -53.99 -34.96 33.12
C THR A 3 -53.24 -33.65 33.36
N LYS A 4 -51.93 -33.72 33.61
CA LYS A 4 -51.08 -32.54 33.74
C LYS A 4 -50.61 -32.12 32.35
N MET A 5 -51.02 -30.94 31.89
CA MET A 5 -50.48 -30.27 30.71
C MET A 5 -49.07 -29.73 31.06
N LEU A 6 -48.08 -30.21 30.35
CA LEU A 6 -46.70 -29.74 30.45
C LEU A 6 -46.50 -28.61 29.43
N SER A 7 -46.44 -27.37 29.89
CA SER A 7 -46.16 -26.21 29.04
C SER A 7 -44.65 -26.16 28.76
N VAL A 8 -44.27 -26.39 27.51
CA VAL A 8 -42.89 -26.19 27.03
C VAL A 8 -42.73 -24.71 26.67
N ALA A 9 -42.03 -23.99 27.49
CA ALA A 9 -41.62 -22.61 27.20
C ALA A 9 -40.41 -22.64 26.21
N LEU A 10 -40.65 -22.25 24.95
CA LEU A 10 -39.62 -22.11 23.94
C LEU A 10 -38.84 -20.81 24.20
N LEU A 11 -37.64 -20.90 24.78
CA LEU A 11 -36.71 -19.77 24.91
C LEU A 11 -36.12 -19.47 23.54
N LEU A 12 -36.62 -18.42 22.88
CA LEU A 12 -35.99 -17.77 21.77
C LEU A 12 -34.75 -17.01 22.28
N ILE A 13 -33.58 -17.65 22.17
CA ILE A 13 -32.29 -16.97 22.34
C ILE A 13 -32.08 -16.10 21.09
N GLY A 14 -32.48 -14.83 21.20
CA GLY A 14 -32.12 -13.82 20.21
C GLY A 14 -30.60 -13.63 20.20
N THR A 15 -29.92 -14.14 19.18
CA THR A 15 -28.55 -13.76 18.92
C THR A 15 -28.52 -12.28 18.55
N ILE A 16 -28.21 -11.44 19.53
CA ILE A 16 -27.85 -10.05 19.28
C ILE A 16 -26.57 -10.09 18.48
N GLY A 17 -26.70 -10.01 17.16
CA GLY A 17 -25.59 -9.74 16.26
C GLY A 17 -24.99 -8.40 16.67
N VAL A 18 -23.92 -8.43 17.46
CA VAL A 18 -23.07 -7.26 17.65
C VAL A 18 -22.44 -6.98 16.30
N ALA A 19 -23.13 -6.15 15.50
CA ALA A 19 -22.52 -5.52 14.35
C ALA A 19 -21.33 -4.73 14.91
N GLN A 20 -20.14 -5.29 14.79
CA GLN A 20 -18.91 -4.60 15.09
C GLN A 20 -18.92 -3.34 14.22
N LYS A 21 -19.21 -2.21 14.87
CA LYS A 21 -19.12 -0.89 14.28
C LYS A 21 -17.66 -0.75 13.86
N MET A 22 -17.36 -1.02 12.59
CA MET A 22 -16.00 -0.83 12.06
C MET A 22 -15.59 0.57 12.43
N ASP A 23 -14.63 0.64 13.33
CA ASP A 23 -14.12 1.88 13.87
C ASP A 23 -13.57 2.69 12.67
N LYS A 24 -14.18 3.83 12.35
CA LYS A 24 -13.83 4.71 11.22
C LYS A 24 -12.46 5.37 11.40
N LYS A 25 -11.50 4.65 11.99
CA LYS A 25 -10.19 5.20 12.34
C LYS A 25 -9.32 5.48 11.13
N TYR A 26 -9.49 4.76 10.03
CA TYR A 26 -8.65 4.88 8.84
C TYR A 26 -9.47 4.91 7.55
N LYS A 27 -8.83 5.33 6.48
CA LYS A 27 -9.34 5.23 5.10
C LYS A 27 -8.50 4.23 4.33
N SER A 28 -9.14 3.57 3.37
CA SER A 28 -8.50 2.62 2.47
C SER A 28 -8.56 3.16 1.04
N ILE A 29 -7.47 2.99 0.31
CA ILE A 29 -7.36 3.27 -1.12
C ILE A 29 -6.62 2.10 -1.74
N GLU A 30 -7.22 1.48 -2.75
CA GLU A 30 -6.59 0.41 -3.53
C GLU A 30 -6.58 0.79 -5.00
N VAL A 31 -5.42 0.68 -5.63
CA VAL A 31 -5.20 0.96 -7.05
C VAL A 31 -4.41 -0.18 -7.68
N GLU A 32 -4.65 -0.43 -8.97
CA GLU A 32 -3.93 -1.46 -9.72
C GLU A 32 -3.59 -0.99 -11.14
N ILE A 33 -2.53 -1.55 -11.71
CA ILE A 33 -2.10 -1.28 -13.08
C ILE A 33 -1.61 -2.56 -13.76
N GLU A 34 -1.91 -2.71 -15.05
CA GLU A 34 -1.32 -3.75 -15.90
C GLU A 34 0.06 -3.31 -16.37
N ILE A 35 1.04 -4.24 -16.32
CA ILE A 35 2.44 -4.01 -16.70
C ILE A 35 2.85 -5.06 -17.73
N ASN A 36 3.43 -4.65 -18.86
CA ASN A 36 3.91 -5.53 -19.92
C ASN A 36 5.29 -6.10 -19.56
N ALA A 37 5.33 -6.85 -18.46
CA ALA A 37 6.51 -7.55 -17.99
C ALA A 37 6.10 -8.75 -17.12
N PRO A 38 6.97 -9.78 -17.03
CA PRO A 38 6.75 -10.92 -16.13
C PRO A 38 6.63 -10.47 -14.68
N ALA A 39 5.82 -11.20 -13.91
CA ALA A 39 5.53 -10.87 -12.51
C ALA A 39 6.79 -10.80 -11.64
N GLU A 40 7.78 -11.66 -11.89
CA GLU A 40 9.05 -11.69 -11.15
C GLU A 40 9.85 -10.38 -11.35
N LYS A 41 9.85 -9.84 -12.59
CA LYS A 41 10.52 -8.56 -12.89
C LYS A 41 9.86 -7.41 -12.15
N VAL A 42 8.52 -7.39 -12.12
CA VAL A 42 7.74 -6.38 -11.41
C VAL A 42 7.93 -6.52 -9.89
N TRP A 43 7.86 -7.75 -9.36
CA TRP A 43 8.07 -8.04 -7.94
C TRP A 43 9.46 -7.61 -7.48
N LYS A 44 10.47 -7.92 -8.30
CA LYS A 44 11.83 -7.48 -8.02
C LYS A 44 11.91 -5.96 -7.86
N ALA A 45 11.45 -5.20 -8.85
CA ALA A 45 11.52 -3.73 -8.82
C ALA A 45 10.67 -3.11 -7.70
N MET A 46 9.50 -3.67 -7.45
CA MET A 46 8.52 -3.11 -6.49
C MET A 46 8.87 -3.44 -5.04
N VAL A 47 9.44 -4.64 -4.78
CA VAL A 47 9.59 -5.18 -3.43
C VAL A 47 11.00 -5.66 -3.12
N LYS A 48 11.63 -6.49 -3.97
CA LYS A 48 12.96 -7.04 -3.66
C LYS A 48 14.04 -5.96 -3.66
N ASP A 49 13.97 -5.02 -4.60
CA ASP A 49 14.81 -3.83 -4.62
C ASP A 49 14.22 -2.72 -3.71
N TYR A 50 13.87 -3.09 -2.46
CA TYR A 50 13.11 -2.25 -1.53
C TYR A 50 13.72 -0.87 -1.28
N GLY A 51 15.05 -0.78 -1.21
CA GLY A 51 15.79 0.48 -1.09
C GLY A 51 15.84 1.32 -2.36
N ALA A 52 15.42 0.78 -3.51
CA ALA A 52 15.50 1.46 -4.80
C ALA A 52 14.17 2.11 -5.25
N ILE A 53 13.22 2.32 -4.35
CA ILE A 53 11.93 2.95 -4.67
C ILE A 53 12.07 4.33 -5.31
N SER A 54 13.14 5.06 -5.02
CA SER A 54 13.42 6.37 -5.61
C SER A 54 13.65 6.32 -7.13
N ASN A 55 13.94 5.15 -7.71
CA ASN A 55 14.14 5.00 -9.15
C ASN A 55 12.82 5.07 -9.94
N TRP A 56 11.70 4.80 -9.27
CA TRP A 56 10.40 4.77 -9.94
C TRP A 56 9.28 5.55 -9.22
N SER A 57 9.56 6.13 -8.06
CA SER A 57 8.57 6.95 -7.34
C SER A 57 8.78 8.44 -7.63
N PRO A 58 7.78 9.14 -8.21
CA PRO A 58 7.88 10.58 -8.47
C PRO A 58 7.80 11.44 -7.20
N TYR A 59 7.81 10.82 -6.02
CA TYR A 59 7.66 11.50 -4.72
C TYR A 59 8.80 11.22 -3.74
N ILE A 60 9.70 10.30 -4.07
CA ILE A 60 10.83 9.91 -3.22
C ILE A 60 12.11 10.44 -3.83
N TYR A 61 12.75 11.38 -3.13
CA TYR A 61 14.01 12.02 -3.59
C TYR A 61 15.21 11.12 -3.39
N ALA A 62 15.22 10.37 -2.28
CA ALA A 62 16.23 9.35 -1.98
C ALA A 62 15.60 8.25 -1.14
N ALA A 63 16.10 7.04 -1.28
CA ALA A 63 15.76 5.93 -0.42
C ALA A 63 17.02 5.15 -0.08
N ASN A 64 17.21 4.84 1.20
CA ASN A 64 18.36 4.11 1.69
C ASN A 64 17.89 2.98 2.58
N TYR A 65 18.54 1.84 2.48
CA TYR A 65 18.38 0.78 3.45
C TYR A 65 18.87 1.23 4.84
N GLU A 66 18.15 0.80 5.85
CA GLU A 66 18.47 1.00 7.25
C GLU A 66 18.67 -0.36 7.94
N ASN A 67 19.17 -0.35 9.17
CA ASN A 67 19.32 -1.54 10.01
C ASN A 67 20.09 -2.70 9.34
N GLY A 68 21.07 -2.40 8.48
CA GLY A 68 21.87 -3.40 7.76
C GLY A 68 21.13 -4.19 6.68
N SER A 69 19.91 -3.80 6.33
CA SER A 69 19.15 -4.40 5.23
C SER A 69 19.85 -4.15 3.89
N LEU A 70 19.79 -5.14 2.99
CA LEU A 70 20.38 -5.06 1.65
C LEU A 70 19.38 -5.39 0.54
N GLU A 71 18.25 -6.01 0.90
CA GLU A 71 17.17 -6.39 -0.03
C GLU A 71 15.82 -6.42 0.69
N GLY A 72 14.74 -6.57 -0.08
CA GLY A 72 13.37 -6.68 0.41
C GLY A 72 13.08 -8.05 1.00
N VAL A 73 13.29 -8.21 2.29
CA VAL A 73 12.94 -9.38 3.10
C VAL A 73 12.13 -8.95 4.32
N GLU A 74 11.51 -9.88 5.02
CA GLU A 74 10.83 -9.57 6.28
C GLU A 74 11.80 -8.94 7.28
N GLY A 75 11.37 -7.83 7.89
CA GLY A 75 12.20 -7.05 8.78
C GLY A 75 13.10 -6.01 8.09
N ALA A 76 13.23 -6.03 6.76
CA ALA A 76 14.02 -5.03 6.05
C ALA A 76 13.44 -3.63 6.27
N GLU A 77 14.33 -2.67 6.51
CA GLU A 77 13.99 -1.27 6.78
C GLU A 77 14.57 -0.36 5.71
N ARG A 78 13.83 0.72 5.42
CA ARG A 78 14.29 1.81 4.56
C ARG A 78 13.88 3.16 5.11
N LYS A 79 14.70 4.16 4.86
CA LYS A 79 14.34 5.56 5.03
C LYS A 79 14.17 6.21 3.67
N CYS A 80 13.03 6.88 3.47
CA CYS A 80 12.70 7.58 2.24
C CYS A 80 12.64 9.08 2.50
N ASP A 81 13.41 9.88 1.76
CA ASP A 81 13.35 11.32 1.79
C ASP A 81 12.24 11.83 0.85
N LEU A 82 11.31 12.62 1.40
CA LEU A 82 10.11 13.13 0.72
C LEU A 82 10.30 14.56 0.19
N ASN A 83 11.48 15.11 0.30
CA ASN A 83 11.91 16.37 -0.28
C ASN A 83 13.43 16.38 -0.44
N GLU A 84 13.91 17.28 -1.30
CA GLU A 84 15.30 17.35 -1.74
C GLU A 84 16.31 17.48 -0.60
N ASN A 85 16.00 18.24 0.43
CA ASN A 85 16.92 18.44 1.57
C ASN A 85 16.76 17.43 2.72
N GLY A 86 15.98 16.36 2.53
CA GLY A 86 15.79 15.29 3.52
C GLY A 86 15.10 15.72 4.83
N SER A 87 14.56 16.96 4.91
CA SER A 87 13.89 17.43 6.13
C SER A 87 12.48 16.86 6.35
N ARG A 88 11.92 16.23 5.31
CA ARG A 88 10.69 15.42 5.34
C ARG A 88 11.06 14.01 4.95
N TRP A 89 10.77 13.07 5.81
CA TRP A 89 11.13 11.67 5.58
C TRP A 89 10.16 10.72 6.25
N VAL A 90 10.18 9.48 5.80
CA VAL A 90 9.49 8.35 6.42
C VAL A 90 10.47 7.19 6.58
N HIS A 91 10.41 6.52 7.72
CA HIS A 91 11.14 5.27 8.01
C HIS A 91 10.12 4.13 8.03
N GLU A 92 10.35 3.13 7.22
CA GLU A 92 9.42 2.03 6.96
C GLU A 92 10.09 0.69 7.16
N ARG A 93 9.28 -0.35 7.40
CA ARG A 93 9.73 -1.74 7.52
C ARG A 93 8.76 -2.69 6.83
N ILE A 94 9.32 -3.71 6.19
CA ILE A 94 8.55 -4.87 5.72
C ILE A 94 8.13 -5.69 6.94
N ALA A 95 6.84 -5.67 7.25
CA ALA A 95 6.27 -6.37 8.40
C ALA A 95 5.91 -7.82 8.10
N SER A 96 5.68 -8.14 6.82
CA SER A 96 5.52 -9.51 6.33
C SER A 96 5.71 -9.55 4.81
N ILE A 97 6.21 -10.66 4.28
CA ILE A 97 6.40 -10.90 2.86
C ILE A 97 6.14 -12.38 2.54
N ASP A 98 5.47 -12.65 1.44
CA ASP A 98 5.32 -13.99 0.84
C ASP A 98 5.75 -13.90 -0.63
N ASP A 99 6.98 -14.31 -0.92
CA ASP A 99 7.54 -14.26 -2.28
C ASP A 99 6.81 -15.21 -3.26
N ARG A 100 6.18 -16.30 -2.78
CA ARG A 100 5.44 -17.23 -3.65
C ARG A 100 4.09 -16.64 -4.08
N LYS A 101 3.46 -15.87 -3.20
CA LYS A 101 2.20 -15.16 -3.50
C LYS A 101 2.46 -13.78 -4.07
N MET A 102 3.70 -13.30 -4.01
CA MET A 102 4.10 -11.93 -4.34
C MET A 102 3.24 -10.90 -3.59
N GLU A 103 3.16 -11.06 -2.28
CA GLU A 103 2.46 -10.16 -1.36
C GLU A 103 3.38 -9.66 -0.26
N MET A 104 3.32 -8.37 0.02
CA MET A 104 4.11 -7.71 1.07
C MET A 104 3.27 -6.72 1.82
N ARG A 105 3.47 -6.64 3.14
CA ARG A 105 2.92 -5.61 4.01
C ARG A 105 4.03 -4.73 4.56
N ASN A 106 3.87 -3.44 4.36
CA ASN A 106 4.78 -2.39 4.80
C ASN A 106 4.14 -1.58 5.92
N ILE A 107 4.92 -1.25 6.95
CA ILE A 107 4.49 -0.41 8.08
C ILE A 107 5.43 0.78 8.25
N ILE A 108 4.91 1.84 8.87
CA ILE A 108 5.69 3.03 9.21
C ILE A 108 6.24 2.88 10.62
N LEU A 109 7.54 3.04 10.78
CA LEU A 109 8.22 3.05 12.07
C LEU A 109 8.30 4.46 12.64
N ASP A 110 8.69 5.43 11.79
CA ASP A 110 8.84 6.83 12.18
C ASP A 110 8.76 7.77 10.97
N GLY A 111 8.75 9.08 11.19
CA GLY A 111 8.78 10.09 10.14
C GLY A 111 8.84 11.52 10.64
N ALA A 112 9.50 12.39 9.88
CA ALA A 112 9.54 13.82 10.15
C ALA A 112 8.64 14.59 9.19
N LYS A 113 7.82 15.50 9.73
CA LYS A 113 6.84 16.30 8.98
C LYS A 113 5.94 15.41 8.09
N PHE A 114 5.60 14.24 8.61
CA PHE A 114 4.80 13.23 7.96
C PHE A 114 3.47 13.08 8.70
N PRO A 115 2.36 13.61 8.17
CA PRO A 115 1.12 13.80 8.92
C PRO A 115 0.27 12.53 8.99
N LEU A 116 0.89 11.36 9.15
CA LEU A 116 0.21 10.08 9.31
C LEU A 116 0.41 9.51 10.71
N ASP A 117 -0.62 8.86 11.19
CA ASP A 117 -0.58 8.05 12.40
C ASP A 117 0.06 6.70 12.06
N LYS A 118 1.30 6.50 12.50
CA LYS A 118 2.11 5.32 12.17
C LYS A 118 1.49 4.01 12.66
N GLU A 119 0.78 4.01 13.77
CA GLU A 119 0.13 2.82 14.34
C GLU A 119 -1.10 2.39 13.53
N ASN A 120 -1.71 3.34 12.80
CA ASN A 120 -2.92 3.15 12.01
C ASN A 120 -2.70 3.40 10.52
N THR A 121 -1.46 3.19 10.05
CA THR A 121 -1.10 3.36 8.63
C THR A 121 -0.22 2.20 8.18
N GLN A 122 -0.62 1.56 7.10
CA GLN A 122 0.11 0.45 6.49
C GLN A 122 -0.17 0.38 5.00
N ALA A 123 0.71 -0.27 4.26
CA ALA A 123 0.58 -0.47 2.84
C ALA A 123 0.76 -1.94 2.46
N TYR A 124 0.04 -2.38 1.44
CA TYR A 124 0.17 -3.72 0.88
C TYR A 124 0.53 -3.60 -0.58
N TYR A 125 1.54 -4.35 -0.98
CA TYR A 125 2.01 -4.46 -2.35
C TYR A 125 1.73 -5.88 -2.83
N ARG A 126 1.18 -5.99 -4.04
CA ARG A 126 0.91 -7.30 -4.65
C ARG A 126 1.26 -7.26 -6.12
N VAL A 127 1.76 -8.38 -6.60
CA VAL A 127 1.94 -8.61 -8.03
C VAL A 127 1.28 -9.93 -8.39
N LYS A 128 0.52 -9.92 -9.48
CA LYS A 128 -0.16 -11.12 -10.01
C LYS A 128 0.30 -11.36 -11.42
N ASP A 129 0.74 -12.57 -11.70
CA ASP A 129 1.02 -13.04 -13.08
C ASP A 129 -0.31 -13.24 -13.84
N ASN A 130 -0.39 -12.72 -15.06
CA ASN A 130 -1.52 -12.91 -15.96
C ASN A 130 -1.36 -14.17 -16.84
N GLY A 131 -0.23 -14.88 -16.79
CA GLY A 131 0.05 -16.11 -17.54
C GLY A 131 0.40 -15.91 -19.01
N ASN A 132 0.58 -14.66 -19.47
CA ASN A 132 0.87 -14.30 -20.85
C ASN A 132 2.11 -13.41 -21.01
N GLY A 133 2.99 -13.40 -20.00
CA GLY A 133 4.17 -12.54 -19.97
C GLY A 133 3.89 -11.11 -19.50
N THR A 134 2.66 -10.80 -19.12
CA THR A 134 2.26 -9.56 -18.45
C THR A 134 1.89 -9.81 -16.99
N SER A 135 1.80 -8.76 -16.21
CA SER A 135 1.42 -8.86 -14.81
C SER A 135 0.57 -7.68 -14.37
N LYS A 136 -0.03 -7.80 -13.20
CA LYS A 136 -0.80 -6.75 -12.55
C LYS A 136 -0.14 -6.39 -11.21
N ALA A 137 0.21 -5.13 -11.02
CA ALA A 137 0.69 -4.59 -9.76
C ALA A 137 -0.45 -3.87 -9.03
N SER A 138 -0.60 -4.14 -7.73
CA SER A 138 -1.59 -3.50 -6.86
C SER A 138 -0.94 -2.84 -5.67
N TYR A 139 -1.47 -1.68 -5.29
CA TYR A 139 -1.05 -0.94 -4.11
C TYR A 139 -2.29 -0.57 -3.29
N LEU A 140 -2.42 -1.20 -2.13
CA LEU A 140 -3.44 -0.88 -1.14
C LEU A 140 -2.79 -0.10 -0.01
N MET A 141 -3.34 1.06 0.34
CA MET A 141 -2.94 1.84 1.50
C MET A 141 -4.12 2.00 2.46
N GLU A 142 -3.91 1.60 3.70
CA GLU A 142 -4.78 1.91 4.83
C GLU A 142 -4.09 2.99 5.66
N PHE A 143 -4.76 4.11 5.92
CA PHE A 143 -4.11 5.24 6.57
C PHE A 143 -5.03 6.05 7.46
N ARG A 144 -4.41 6.68 8.45
CA ARG A 144 -5.02 7.66 9.33
C ARG A 144 -4.15 8.91 9.38
N GLY A 145 -4.78 10.07 9.21
CA GLY A 145 -4.10 11.36 9.38
C GLY A 145 -3.85 11.68 10.86
N LYS A 146 -2.83 12.46 11.13
CA LYS A 146 -2.54 13.00 12.45
C LYS A 146 -2.47 14.52 12.38
N PRO A 147 -3.47 15.26 12.92
CA PRO A 147 -4.68 14.79 13.64
C PRO A 147 -5.69 14.05 12.75
N ALA A 148 -6.53 13.23 13.36
CA ALA A 148 -7.45 12.30 12.66
C ALA A 148 -8.44 12.99 11.70
N ILE A 149 -8.81 14.24 11.95
CA ILE A 149 -9.69 15.04 11.07
C ILE A 149 -9.11 15.21 9.66
N MET A 150 -7.77 15.18 9.51
CA MET A 150 -7.10 15.30 8.23
C MET A 150 -7.28 14.07 7.34
N THR A 151 -7.65 12.92 7.89
CA THR A 151 -7.75 11.65 7.14
C THR A 151 -8.62 11.76 5.89
N GLY A 152 -9.78 12.40 6.00
CA GLY A 152 -10.69 12.61 4.88
C GLY A 152 -10.12 13.55 3.81
N MET A 153 -9.48 14.62 4.24
CA MET A 153 -8.89 15.65 3.36
C MET A 153 -7.72 15.10 2.55
N MET A 154 -6.95 14.18 3.14
CA MET A 154 -5.76 13.59 2.51
C MET A 154 -6.10 12.52 1.46
N LYS A 155 -7.32 11.97 1.47
CA LYS A 155 -7.71 10.83 0.62
C LYS A 155 -7.45 11.10 -0.87
N GLY A 156 -7.84 12.28 -1.38
CA GLY A 156 -7.65 12.65 -2.79
C GLY A 156 -6.17 12.73 -3.20
N SER A 157 -5.34 13.36 -2.36
CA SER A 157 -3.90 13.47 -2.61
C SER A 157 -3.21 12.12 -2.57
N PHE A 158 -3.54 11.26 -1.59
CA PHE A 158 -2.98 9.90 -1.51
C PHE A 158 -3.40 9.05 -2.70
N LYS A 159 -4.67 9.11 -3.10
CA LYS A 159 -5.14 8.40 -4.28
C LYS A 159 -4.27 8.74 -5.49
N LYS A 160 -4.08 10.03 -5.79
CA LYS A 160 -3.24 10.51 -6.89
C LYS A 160 -1.77 10.07 -6.73
N SER A 161 -1.25 10.07 -5.50
CA SER A 161 0.12 9.62 -5.25
C SER A 161 0.30 8.13 -5.52
N LEU A 162 -0.65 7.28 -5.12
CA LEU A 162 -0.59 5.84 -5.40
C LEU A 162 -0.70 5.56 -6.91
N GLU A 163 -1.60 6.26 -7.62
CA GLU A 163 -1.71 6.16 -9.07
C GLU A 163 -0.40 6.50 -9.76
N ASN A 164 0.20 7.62 -9.40
CA ASN A 164 1.45 8.07 -10.02
C ASN A 164 2.63 7.15 -9.65
N ASN A 165 2.67 6.60 -8.45
CA ASN A 165 3.67 5.59 -8.08
C ASN A 165 3.55 4.35 -8.97
N LEU A 166 2.34 3.83 -9.20
CA LEU A 166 2.15 2.68 -10.10
C LEU A 166 2.49 3.01 -11.56
N LYS A 167 2.19 4.23 -12.02
CA LYS A 167 2.60 4.67 -13.36
C LYS A 167 4.11 4.76 -13.49
N GLY A 168 4.80 5.28 -12.48
CA GLY A 168 6.25 5.32 -12.44
C GLY A 168 6.86 3.92 -12.42
N LEU A 169 6.33 3.02 -11.59
CA LEU A 169 6.78 1.62 -11.56
C LEU A 169 6.61 0.95 -12.93
N LYS A 170 5.43 1.11 -13.57
CA LYS A 170 5.19 0.56 -14.91
C LYS A 170 6.20 1.08 -15.91
N HIS A 171 6.39 2.38 -15.97
CA HIS A 171 7.33 3.00 -16.90
C HIS A 171 8.76 2.47 -16.68
N TYR A 172 9.23 2.50 -15.43
CA TYR A 172 10.55 2.00 -15.06
C TYR A 172 10.76 0.52 -15.43
N VAL A 173 9.80 -0.34 -15.15
CA VAL A 173 9.91 -1.78 -15.44
C VAL A 173 9.89 -2.04 -16.94
N GLU A 174 9.07 -1.33 -17.71
CA GLU A 174 8.92 -1.56 -19.15
C GLU A 174 10.05 -0.96 -19.97
N THR A 175 10.58 0.20 -19.58
CA THR A 175 11.55 0.97 -20.37
C THR A 175 12.96 1.00 -19.77
N GLY A 176 13.10 0.80 -18.46
CA GLY A 176 14.35 1.02 -17.73
C GLY A 176 14.61 2.49 -17.37
N GLU A 177 13.75 3.42 -17.78
CA GLU A 177 13.91 4.84 -17.49
C GLU A 177 13.40 5.17 -16.08
N GLU A 178 14.20 5.90 -15.33
CA GLU A 178 13.82 6.34 -13.99
C GLU A 178 12.70 7.38 -14.00
N VAL A 179 11.84 7.32 -12.97
CA VAL A 179 10.78 8.29 -12.70
C VAL A 179 10.98 8.87 -11.30
N THR A 180 11.61 10.02 -11.24
CA THR A 180 12.04 10.66 -9.99
C THR A 180 11.41 12.04 -9.84
N PRO A 181 11.40 12.64 -8.63
CA PRO A 181 10.98 14.03 -8.48
C PRO A 181 11.86 15.00 -9.28
N ALA A 182 13.16 14.70 -9.41
CA ALA A 182 14.14 15.57 -10.07
C ALA A 182 13.97 15.61 -11.59
N ASN A 183 13.67 14.46 -12.24
CA ASN A 183 13.50 14.42 -13.70
C ASN A 183 12.09 14.75 -14.15
N GLU A 184 11.15 14.90 -13.22
CA GLU A 184 9.74 15.24 -13.48
C GLU A 184 9.04 14.36 -14.55
N ARG A 185 9.60 13.20 -14.88
CA ARG A 185 9.11 12.27 -15.93
C ARG A 185 7.63 11.93 -15.76
N ILE A 186 7.12 11.96 -14.55
CA ILE A 186 5.70 11.73 -14.28
C ILE A 186 4.77 12.70 -15.02
N LYS A 187 5.22 13.91 -15.34
CA LYS A 187 4.42 14.88 -16.09
C LYS A 187 4.14 14.40 -17.52
N ASP A 188 5.09 13.69 -18.11
CA ASP A 188 5.02 13.19 -19.47
C ASP A 188 4.20 11.90 -19.57
N ILE A 189 4.32 11.03 -18.56
CA ILE A 189 3.73 9.68 -18.59
C ILE A 189 2.39 9.55 -17.88
N LYS A 190 1.97 10.52 -17.06
CA LYS A 190 0.75 10.42 -16.21
C LYS A 190 -0.54 10.12 -17.01
N ASP A 191 -0.61 10.61 -18.25
CA ASP A 191 -1.77 10.46 -19.13
C ASP A 191 -1.63 9.28 -20.11
N LEU A 192 -0.45 8.63 -20.16
CA LEU A 192 -0.20 7.47 -21.01
C LEU A 192 -0.74 6.16 -20.43
N TYR A 193 -0.84 6.08 -19.11
CA TYR A 193 -1.18 4.85 -18.42
C TYR A 193 -2.48 4.97 -17.63
N THR A 194 -3.33 3.96 -17.77
CA THR A 194 -4.58 3.84 -17.01
C THR A 194 -4.35 3.05 -15.73
N VAL A 195 -4.84 3.60 -14.62
CA VAL A 195 -4.83 2.94 -13.30
C VAL A 195 -6.28 2.66 -12.90
N ASN A 196 -6.54 1.42 -12.51
CA ASN A 196 -7.85 1.00 -12.06
C ASN A 196 -8.01 1.22 -10.55
N HIS A 197 -9.22 1.54 -10.13
CA HIS A 197 -9.60 1.67 -8.73
C HIS A 197 -10.42 0.48 -8.28
N ILE A 198 -10.01 -0.14 -7.18
CA ILE A 198 -10.76 -1.21 -6.56
C ILE A 198 -11.64 -0.57 -5.49
N SER A 199 -12.95 -0.49 -5.76
CA SER A 199 -13.94 -0.05 -4.78
C SER A 199 -14.32 -1.23 -3.89
N LYS A 200 -14.11 -1.11 -2.60
CA LYS A 200 -14.64 -2.02 -1.58
C LYS A 200 -15.85 -1.40 -0.91
#